data_51cb140868e11a9a0e07e64beab33035
#
_entry.id   51cb140868e11a9a0e07e64beab33035
#
_cell.length_a   1.000
_cell.length_b   1.000
_cell.length_c   1.000
_cell.angle_alpha   90.00
_cell.angle_beta   90.00
_cell.angle_gamma   90.00
#
_symmetry.space_group_name_H-M   'P 1'
#
loop_
_entity.id
_entity.type
_entity.pdbx_description
1 polymer ?
#
loop_
_entity_poly.entity_id
_entity_poly.type
_entity_poly.pdbx_seq_one_letter_code
_entity_poly.pdbx_strand_id
1 'polypeptide(L)'
;MNKIVNTVTASIVASALSFMAFADQAKITAALDQVGLKVQQVSASPMTGVSQVVTDRGLFFMSDDGRFLIAGNVLDLQNWQQVRGQQVPTNLKDQLMAPIIVDKLAEQKASMIEYKAPNEKYVVHVFTDPSCGYCRKLHSEMKDYLKAGITVRYLAYPRAGVSSETGLQMQHIWCAKNQQGAMDNAKDDKNVAKAMCQNPVASHYELGQFFGVTGTPAVIMPNGQLVPGYMPVAAMLEQLKAG
;
A
#
# COMPACT_ATOMS: atom_id res chain seq x y z
N MET A 1 -4.38 -0.03 -75.78
CA MET A 1 -5.04 0.73 -74.72
C MET A 1 -5.59 -0.28 -73.73
N ASN A 2 -4.81 -0.69 -72.69
CA ASN A 2 -5.20 -1.65 -71.67
C ASN A 2 -5.50 -0.86 -70.35
N LYS A 3 -6.75 -0.92 -69.92
CA LYS A 3 -7.16 -0.40 -68.62
C LYS A 3 -6.90 -1.48 -67.59
N ILE A 4 -5.99 -1.20 -66.63
CA ILE A 4 -5.76 -2.01 -65.44
C ILE A 4 -6.78 -1.54 -64.41
N VAL A 5 -7.66 -2.44 -63.99
CA VAL A 5 -8.62 -2.24 -62.88
C VAL A 5 -7.92 -2.75 -61.64
N ASN A 6 -7.51 -1.82 -60.74
CA ASN A 6 -7.01 -2.13 -59.40
C ASN A 6 -8.18 -2.39 -58.48
N THR A 7 -8.36 -3.63 -58.07
CA THR A 7 -9.32 -4.04 -57.04
C THR A 7 -8.63 -3.86 -55.68
N VAL A 8 -9.06 -2.87 -54.92
CA VAL A 8 -8.65 -2.67 -53.52
C VAL A 8 -9.54 -3.57 -52.64
N THR A 9 -8.98 -4.67 -52.20
CA THR A 9 -9.60 -5.51 -51.17
C THR A 9 -9.33 -4.90 -49.79
N ALA A 10 -10.35 -4.26 -49.23
CA ALA A 10 -10.33 -3.77 -47.84
C ALA A 10 -10.49 -4.97 -46.89
N SER A 11 -9.41 -5.32 -46.21
CA SER A 11 -9.46 -6.29 -45.12
C SER A 11 -10.06 -5.65 -43.85
N ILE A 12 -11.32 -5.99 -43.58
CA ILE A 12 -11.96 -5.73 -42.26
C ILE A 12 -11.41 -6.79 -41.31
N VAL A 13 -10.39 -6.45 -40.54
CA VAL A 13 -9.92 -7.27 -39.40
C VAL A 13 -10.68 -6.87 -38.18
N ALA A 14 -11.42 -7.82 -37.68
CA ALA A 14 -12.43 -7.80 -36.64
C ALA A 14 -11.96 -7.27 -35.27
N SER A 15 -12.74 -6.39 -34.72
CA SER A 15 -12.84 -6.01 -33.29
C SER A 15 -13.81 -6.94 -32.54
N ALA A 16 -13.51 -8.24 -32.51
CA ALA A 16 -14.38 -9.21 -31.80
C ALA A 16 -13.90 -9.53 -30.37
N LEU A 17 -12.76 -8.98 -29.91
CA LEU A 17 -12.15 -9.31 -28.62
C LEU A 17 -12.63 -8.46 -27.43
N SER A 18 -13.44 -7.43 -27.66
CA SER A 18 -13.81 -6.50 -26.57
C SER A 18 -15.13 -6.82 -25.86
N PHE A 19 -15.98 -7.67 -26.42
CA PHE A 19 -17.33 -7.89 -25.87
C PHE A 19 -17.42 -8.91 -24.71
N MET A 20 -16.51 -9.88 -24.64
CA MET A 20 -16.51 -10.87 -23.55
C MET A 20 -16.04 -10.29 -22.19
N ALA A 21 -15.14 -9.32 -22.22
CA ALA A 21 -14.61 -8.71 -20.99
C ALA A 21 -15.67 -7.90 -20.20
N PHE A 22 -16.65 -7.30 -20.86
CA PHE A 22 -17.64 -6.44 -20.19
C PHE A 22 -18.73 -7.22 -19.44
N ALA A 23 -19.14 -8.37 -19.92
CA ALA A 23 -20.19 -9.16 -19.27
C ALA A 23 -19.71 -9.78 -17.96
N ASP A 24 -18.46 -10.23 -17.91
CA ASP A 24 -17.86 -10.80 -16.70
C ASP A 24 -17.55 -9.72 -15.65
N GLN A 25 -17.13 -8.52 -16.06
CA GLN A 25 -16.92 -7.40 -15.14
C GLN A 25 -18.21 -6.99 -14.42
N ALA A 26 -19.36 -6.94 -15.11
CA ALA A 26 -20.64 -6.60 -14.51
C ALA A 26 -21.08 -7.63 -13.46
N LYS A 27 -20.85 -8.92 -13.70
CA LYS A 27 -21.16 -10.00 -12.73
C LYS A 27 -20.26 -9.89 -11.50
N ILE A 28 -18.95 -9.66 -11.68
CA ILE A 28 -17.98 -9.49 -10.61
C ILE A 28 -18.39 -8.29 -9.74
N THR A 29 -18.69 -7.15 -10.36
CA THR A 29 -19.11 -5.94 -9.63
C THR A 29 -20.38 -6.19 -8.83
N ALA A 30 -21.41 -6.78 -9.45
CA ALA A 30 -22.67 -7.06 -8.76
C ALA A 30 -22.52 -8.05 -7.59
N ALA A 31 -21.63 -9.05 -7.71
CA ALA A 31 -21.36 -9.98 -6.65
C ALA A 31 -20.60 -9.35 -5.47
N LEU A 32 -19.64 -8.45 -5.75
CA LEU A 32 -18.86 -7.77 -4.72
C LEU A 32 -19.69 -6.68 -3.99
N ASP A 33 -20.61 -6.02 -4.68
CA ASP A 33 -21.56 -5.09 -4.05
C ASP A 33 -22.43 -5.77 -2.99
N GLN A 34 -22.82 -7.05 -3.18
CA GLN A 34 -23.60 -7.81 -2.19
C GLN A 34 -22.86 -8.03 -0.87
N VAL A 35 -21.52 -8.04 -0.89
CA VAL A 35 -20.68 -8.16 0.30
C VAL A 35 -20.08 -6.81 0.75
N GLY A 36 -20.57 -5.69 0.19
CA GLY A 36 -20.20 -4.33 0.57
C GLY A 36 -18.80 -3.90 0.12
N LEU A 37 -18.26 -4.50 -0.94
CA LEU A 37 -16.99 -4.11 -1.55
C LEU A 37 -17.24 -3.27 -2.82
N LYS A 38 -16.71 -2.05 -2.85
CA LYS A 38 -16.84 -1.15 -3.99
C LYS A 38 -15.71 -1.38 -4.98
N VAL A 39 -16.07 -1.89 -6.16
CA VAL A 39 -15.10 -2.17 -7.23
C VAL A 39 -14.57 -0.88 -7.83
N GLN A 40 -13.25 -0.73 -7.90
CA GLN A 40 -12.54 0.36 -8.57
C GLN A 40 -12.00 -0.09 -9.93
N GLN A 41 -11.47 -1.32 -10.01
CA GLN A 41 -10.89 -1.87 -11.23
C GLN A 41 -11.01 -3.40 -11.24
N VAL A 42 -11.31 -3.96 -12.41
CA VAL A 42 -11.23 -5.41 -12.69
C VAL A 42 -10.22 -5.60 -13.82
N SER A 43 -9.32 -6.56 -13.66
CA SER A 43 -8.32 -6.89 -14.69
C SER A 43 -7.94 -8.37 -14.61
N ALA A 44 -7.32 -8.89 -15.67
CA ALA A 44 -6.85 -10.26 -15.69
C ALA A 44 -5.79 -10.51 -14.60
N SER A 45 -5.84 -11.66 -13.96
CA SER A 45 -4.78 -12.13 -13.07
C SER A 45 -3.88 -13.14 -13.81
N PRO A 46 -2.69 -13.48 -13.27
CA PRO A 46 -1.87 -14.56 -13.80
C PRO A 46 -2.53 -15.96 -13.68
N MET A 47 -3.61 -16.09 -12.92
CA MET A 47 -4.35 -17.34 -12.74
C MET A 47 -5.47 -17.45 -13.78
N THR A 48 -5.47 -18.51 -14.59
CA THR A 48 -6.53 -18.78 -15.57
C THR A 48 -7.89 -18.93 -14.89
N GLY A 49 -8.90 -18.22 -15.41
CA GLY A 49 -10.27 -18.26 -14.87
C GLY A 49 -10.49 -17.43 -13.60
N VAL A 50 -9.51 -16.59 -13.24
CA VAL A 50 -9.55 -15.71 -12.05
C VAL A 50 -9.15 -14.31 -12.44
N SER A 51 -9.98 -13.34 -12.11
CA SER A 51 -9.70 -11.91 -12.23
C SER A 51 -9.12 -11.34 -10.94
N GLN A 52 -8.26 -10.32 -11.06
CA GLN A 52 -7.89 -9.47 -9.95
C GLN A 52 -8.80 -8.25 -9.90
N VAL A 53 -9.24 -7.90 -8.68
CA VAL A 53 -10.19 -6.82 -8.46
C VAL A 53 -9.66 -5.88 -7.40
N VAL A 54 -9.43 -4.62 -7.77
CA VAL A 54 -9.12 -3.54 -6.84
C VAL A 54 -10.45 -2.96 -6.34
N THR A 55 -10.60 -2.90 -5.03
CA THR A 55 -11.78 -2.38 -4.35
C THR A 55 -11.39 -1.23 -3.42
N ASP A 56 -12.37 -0.63 -2.75
CA ASP A 56 -12.14 0.34 -1.67
C ASP A 56 -11.42 -0.25 -0.43
N ARG A 57 -11.32 -1.59 -0.34
CA ARG A 57 -10.65 -2.32 0.75
C ARG A 57 -9.40 -3.11 0.31
N GLY A 58 -8.82 -2.77 -0.83
CA GLY A 58 -7.62 -3.40 -1.38
C GLY A 58 -7.90 -4.35 -2.53
N LEU A 59 -6.92 -5.22 -2.83
CA LEU A 59 -6.96 -6.15 -3.94
C LEU A 59 -7.49 -7.52 -3.48
N PHE A 60 -8.38 -8.07 -4.29
CA PHE A 60 -8.95 -9.41 -4.15
C PHE A 60 -8.82 -10.17 -5.47
N PHE A 61 -8.99 -11.49 -5.39
CA PHE A 61 -9.14 -12.34 -6.57
C PHE A 61 -10.55 -12.90 -6.61
N MET A 62 -11.12 -13.01 -7.80
CA MET A 62 -12.46 -13.53 -7.99
C MET A 62 -12.50 -14.40 -9.24
N SER A 63 -13.23 -15.53 -9.20
CA SER A 63 -13.47 -16.32 -10.39
C SER A 63 -14.21 -15.48 -11.45
N ASP A 64 -13.89 -15.68 -12.72
CA ASP A 64 -14.44 -14.89 -13.83
C ASP A 64 -15.98 -15.03 -13.94
N ASP A 65 -16.54 -16.11 -13.41
CA ASP A 65 -18.00 -16.33 -13.32
C ASP A 65 -18.68 -15.57 -12.17
N GLY A 66 -17.88 -14.86 -11.30
CA GLY A 66 -18.38 -14.07 -10.19
C GLY A 66 -18.83 -14.88 -8.97
N ARG A 67 -18.50 -16.17 -8.87
CA ARG A 67 -18.99 -17.04 -7.78
C ARG A 67 -18.05 -17.12 -6.57
N PHE A 68 -16.75 -17.09 -6.78
CA PHE A 68 -15.77 -17.36 -5.74
C PHE A 68 -14.87 -16.16 -5.50
N LEU A 69 -14.90 -15.63 -4.27
CA LEU A 69 -14.02 -14.56 -3.80
C LEU A 69 -12.88 -15.17 -2.99
N ILE A 70 -11.62 -14.86 -3.38
CA ILE A 70 -10.42 -15.23 -2.63
C ILE A 70 -9.97 -13.98 -1.86
N ALA A 71 -10.19 -13.98 -0.55
CA ALA A 71 -9.85 -12.88 0.36
C ALA A 71 -8.52 -13.08 1.09
N GLY A 72 -7.78 -14.15 0.78
CA GLY A 72 -6.51 -14.52 1.41
C GLY A 72 -5.29 -14.27 0.54
N ASN A 73 -4.17 -14.86 0.97
CA ASN A 73 -2.93 -14.87 0.22
C ASN A 73 -2.99 -15.91 -0.91
N VAL A 74 -2.40 -15.57 -2.03
CA VAL A 74 -2.16 -16.48 -3.15
C VAL A 74 -0.65 -16.55 -3.34
N LEU A 75 -0.05 -17.71 -3.09
CA LEU A 75 1.39 -17.90 -3.14
C LEU A 75 1.80 -18.46 -4.50
N ASP A 76 2.71 -17.79 -5.17
CA ASP A 76 3.34 -18.29 -6.38
C ASP A 76 4.54 -19.17 -6.00
N LEU A 77 4.38 -20.49 -6.12
CA LEU A 77 5.41 -21.45 -5.73
C LEU A 77 6.56 -21.58 -6.75
N GLN A 78 6.46 -20.93 -7.89
CA GLN A 78 7.54 -20.87 -8.89
C GLN A 78 8.41 -19.62 -8.71
N ASN A 79 7.88 -18.56 -8.09
CA ASN A 79 8.59 -17.32 -7.83
C ASN A 79 8.85 -17.14 -6.33
N TRP A 80 10.11 -16.93 -5.97
CA TRP A 80 10.56 -16.78 -4.60
C TRP A 80 11.19 -15.41 -4.37
N GLN A 81 10.99 -14.85 -3.20
CA GLN A 81 11.56 -13.57 -2.79
C GLN A 81 12.26 -13.70 -1.44
N GLN A 82 13.22 -12.80 -1.18
CA GLN A 82 13.87 -12.72 0.10
C GLN A 82 13.13 -11.76 1.03
N VAL A 83 12.71 -12.26 2.20
CA VAL A 83 12.08 -11.45 3.24
C VAL A 83 12.78 -11.73 4.56
N ARG A 84 13.40 -10.71 5.15
CA ARG A 84 14.15 -10.83 6.43
C ARG A 84 15.21 -11.93 6.39
N GLY A 85 15.94 -12.07 5.27
CA GLY A 85 16.96 -13.08 5.10
C GLY A 85 16.45 -14.50 4.81
N GLN A 86 15.13 -14.71 4.69
CA GLN A 86 14.52 -15.99 4.37
C GLN A 86 13.95 -15.99 2.95
N GLN A 87 14.12 -17.10 2.24
CA GLN A 87 13.46 -17.35 0.96
C GLN A 87 12.02 -17.79 1.22
N VAL A 88 11.06 -17.03 0.69
CA VAL A 88 9.62 -17.32 0.80
C VAL A 88 8.98 -17.26 -0.59
N PRO A 89 7.93 -18.06 -0.87
CA PRO A 89 7.20 -17.91 -2.13
C PRO A 89 6.57 -16.53 -2.21
N THR A 90 6.56 -15.96 -3.41
CA THR A 90 5.97 -14.63 -3.64
C THR A 90 4.47 -14.68 -3.43
N ASN A 91 3.95 -13.78 -2.59
CA ASN A 91 2.52 -13.56 -2.48
C ASN A 91 2.06 -12.70 -3.66
N LEU A 92 1.26 -13.26 -4.53
CA LEU A 92 0.76 -12.60 -5.73
C LEU A 92 -0.01 -11.31 -5.41
N LYS A 93 -0.78 -11.32 -4.31
CA LYS A 93 -1.51 -10.14 -3.86
C LYS A 93 -0.54 -8.99 -3.54
N ASP A 94 0.53 -9.24 -2.80
CA ASP A 94 1.50 -8.22 -2.41
C ASP A 94 2.25 -7.70 -3.64
N GLN A 95 2.62 -8.59 -4.57
CA GLN A 95 3.25 -8.21 -5.83
C GLN A 95 2.39 -7.27 -6.67
N LEU A 96 1.10 -7.57 -6.79
CA LEU A 96 0.15 -6.76 -7.55
C LEU A 96 -0.24 -5.45 -6.85
N MET A 97 -0.23 -5.45 -5.52
CA MET A 97 -0.46 -4.26 -4.72
C MET A 97 0.72 -3.29 -4.72
N ALA A 98 1.95 -3.77 -4.87
CA ALA A 98 3.16 -2.97 -4.73
C ALA A 98 3.17 -1.70 -5.61
N PRO A 99 2.90 -1.73 -6.93
CA PRO A 99 2.83 -0.52 -7.75
C PRO A 99 1.69 0.42 -7.30
N ILE A 100 0.53 -0.11 -6.92
CA ILE A 100 -0.60 0.69 -6.44
C ILE A 100 -0.22 1.41 -5.14
N ILE A 101 0.51 0.75 -4.25
CA ILE A 101 1.03 1.33 -3.01
C ILE A 101 1.97 2.50 -3.30
N VAL A 102 2.92 2.33 -4.23
CA VAL A 102 3.88 3.38 -4.61
C VAL A 102 3.15 4.62 -5.11
N ASP A 103 2.20 4.45 -6.02
CA ASP A 103 1.44 5.55 -6.60
C ASP A 103 0.63 6.31 -5.52
N LYS A 104 -0.12 5.57 -4.69
CA LYS A 104 -0.91 6.18 -3.61
C LYS A 104 -0.06 6.87 -2.55
N LEU A 105 1.14 6.35 -2.23
CA LEU A 105 2.07 7.03 -1.31
C LEU A 105 2.65 8.30 -1.90
N ALA A 106 2.88 8.36 -3.21
CA ALA A 106 3.34 9.58 -3.88
C ALA A 106 2.31 10.72 -3.75
N GLU A 107 1.01 10.41 -3.84
CA GLU A 107 -0.08 11.37 -3.63
C GLU A 107 -0.12 11.90 -2.19
N GLN A 108 0.30 11.12 -1.20
CA GLN A 108 0.26 11.46 0.22
C GLN A 108 1.53 12.14 0.75
N LYS A 109 2.55 12.34 -0.08
CA LYS A 109 3.87 12.81 0.37
C LYS A 109 3.82 14.07 1.23
N ALA A 110 2.99 15.05 0.86
CA ALA A 110 2.88 16.33 1.57
C ALA A 110 2.20 16.21 2.96
N SER A 111 1.50 15.12 3.24
CA SER A 111 0.74 14.89 4.47
C SER A 111 1.51 14.07 5.52
N MET A 112 2.68 13.52 5.15
CA MET A 112 3.49 12.67 6.02
C MET A 112 4.42 13.49 6.92
N ILE A 113 4.74 12.95 8.09
CA ILE A 113 5.80 13.51 8.95
C ILE A 113 7.13 12.88 8.53
N GLU A 114 8.01 13.69 7.96
CA GLU A 114 9.28 13.22 7.41
C GLU A 114 10.44 13.42 8.40
N TYR A 115 11.21 12.36 8.64
CA TYR A 115 12.53 12.38 9.26
C TYR A 115 13.56 12.12 8.16
N LYS A 116 14.16 13.21 7.65
CA LYS A 116 15.02 13.17 6.47
C LYS A 116 16.47 12.85 6.82
N ALA A 117 17.04 11.87 6.12
CA ALA A 117 18.45 11.55 6.22
C ALA A 117 19.33 12.63 5.56
N PRO A 118 20.44 13.06 6.18
CA PRO A 118 21.36 14.05 5.58
C PRO A 118 21.94 13.57 4.23
N ASN A 119 22.23 12.29 4.12
CA ASN A 119 22.73 11.62 2.91
C ASN A 119 21.69 10.56 2.49
N GLU A 120 20.53 11.00 2.02
CA GLU A 120 19.42 10.13 1.65
C GLU A 120 19.82 9.14 0.53
N LYS A 121 19.67 7.85 0.81
CA LYS A 121 19.85 6.74 -0.13
C LYS A 121 18.54 6.01 -0.37
N TYR A 122 17.73 5.91 0.66
CA TYR A 122 16.46 5.18 0.66
C TYR A 122 15.39 5.98 1.38
N VAL A 123 14.15 5.81 0.97
CA VAL A 123 12.97 6.37 1.63
C VAL A 123 12.06 5.20 2.00
N VAL A 124 11.71 5.07 3.27
CA VAL A 124 10.71 4.11 3.74
C VAL A 124 9.51 4.85 4.31
N HIS A 125 8.32 4.28 4.13
CA HIS A 125 7.10 4.81 4.70
C HIS A 125 6.66 3.90 5.85
N VAL A 126 6.27 4.48 6.97
CA VAL A 126 5.96 3.70 8.17
C VAL A 126 4.60 4.10 8.73
N PHE A 127 3.65 3.18 8.69
CA PHE A 127 2.44 3.31 9.44
C PHE A 127 2.73 3.12 10.92
N THR A 128 2.44 4.14 11.72
CA THR A 128 2.87 4.23 13.11
C THR A 128 1.72 4.58 14.06
N ASP A 129 1.91 4.18 15.33
CA ASP A 129 1.01 4.47 16.43
C ASP A 129 1.86 4.83 17.67
N PRO A 130 1.67 6.00 18.32
CA PRO A 130 2.48 6.41 19.47
C PRO A 130 2.29 5.49 20.70
N SER A 131 1.15 4.82 20.84
CA SER A 131 0.90 3.86 21.92
C SER A 131 1.56 2.49 21.71
N CYS A 132 2.11 2.25 20.51
CA CYS A 132 2.73 0.97 20.16
C CYS A 132 4.19 0.89 20.63
N GLY A 133 4.55 -0.09 21.46
CA GLY A 133 5.91 -0.29 21.96
C GLY A 133 6.96 -0.46 20.88
N TYR A 134 6.68 -1.25 19.83
CA TYR A 134 7.61 -1.43 18.71
C TYR A 134 7.72 -0.19 17.79
N CYS A 135 6.67 0.65 17.73
CA CYS A 135 6.77 1.94 17.06
C CYS A 135 7.65 2.92 17.83
N ARG A 136 7.58 2.91 19.18
CA ARG A 136 8.48 3.67 20.05
C ARG A 136 9.92 3.18 19.91
N LYS A 137 10.12 1.85 19.86
CA LYS A 137 11.45 1.28 19.62
C LYS A 137 12.03 1.71 18.27
N LEU A 138 11.29 1.62 17.17
CA LEU A 138 11.74 2.12 15.86
C LEU A 138 12.13 3.60 15.96
N HIS A 139 11.29 4.40 16.63
CA HIS A 139 11.50 5.83 16.77
C HIS A 139 12.74 6.17 17.61
N SER A 140 13.02 5.43 18.67
CA SER A 140 14.22 5.62 19.51
C SER A 140 15.53 5.38 18.74
N GLU A 141 15.48 4.61 17.67
CA GLU A 141 16.61 4.33 16.76
C GLU A 141 16.63 5.28 15.53
N MET A 142 15.80 6.32 15.51
CA MET A 142 15.66 7.21 14.33
C MET A 142 17.00 7.77 13.85
N LYS A 143 17.88 8.17 14.78
CA LYS A 143 19.21 8.70 14.45
C LYS A 143 20.07 7.69 13.67
N ASP A 144 19.92 6.40 13.97
CA ASP A 144 20.68 5.35 13.31
C ASP A 144 20.13 5.07 11.90
N TYR A 145 18.80 5.12 11.70
CA TYR A 145 18.21 5.07 10.36
C TYR A 145 18.70 6.23 9.49
N LEU A 146 18.64 7.47 10.00
CA LEU A 146 19.09 8.65 9.28
C LEU A 146 20.58 8.62 8.95
N LYS A 147 21.42 8.16 9.89
CA LYS A 147 22.87 7.97 9.68
C LYS A 147 23.16 6.92 8.60
N ALA A 148 22.33 5.89 8.51
CA ALA A 148 22.42 4.86 7.47
C ALA A 148 21.96 5.33 6.08
N GLY A 149 21.42 6.55 5.97
CA GLY A 149 20.89 7.13 4.73
C GLY A 149 19.43 6.75 4.46
N ILE A 150 18.70 6.32 5.49
CA ILE A 150 17.29 5.95 5.39
C ILE A 150 16.43 7.11 5.90
N THR A 151 15.70 7.76 5.00
CA THR A 151 14.64 8.72 5.35
C THR A 151 13.39 7.94 5.76
N VAL A 152 12.77 8.33 6.87
CA VAL A 152 11.55 7.73 7.38
C VAL A 152 10.39 8.72 7.25
N ARG A 153 9.30 8.32 6.59
CA ARG A 153 8.06 9.07 6.47
C ARG A 153 6.95 8.36 7.24
N TYR A 154 6.42 9.01 8.25
CA TYR A 154 5.33 8.47 9.05
C TYR A 154 3.96 8.77 8.47
N LEU A 155 3.11 7.72 8.46
CA LEU A 155 1.66 7.81 8.27
C LEU A 155 0.96 7.41 9.57
N ALA A 156 -0.15 8.07 9.87
CA ALA A 156 -0.94 7.80 11.05
C ALA A 156 -1.71 6.47 10.92
N TYR A 157 -1.56 5.60 11.92
CA TYR A 157 -2.35 4.38 12.00
C TYR A 157 -2.71 4.06 13.45
N PRO A 158 -3.66 4.80 14.05
CA PRO A 158 -4.13 4.52 15.41
C PRO A 158 -4.86 3.17 15.42
N ARG A 159 -4.24 2.13 16.02
CA ARG A 159 -4.77 0.75 16.01
C ARG A 159 -6.15 0.61 16.64
N ALA A 160 -6.48 1.50 17.58
CA ALA A 160 -7.79 1.55 18.22
C ALA A 160 -8.82 2.38 17.43
N GLY A 161 -8.46 2.87 16.23
CA GLY A 161 -9.31 3.69 15.36
C GLY A 161 -9.12 5.20 15.53
N VAL A 162 -9.59 5.95 14.55
CA VAL A 162 -9.38 7.41 14.44
C VAL A 162 -10.04 8.19 15.60
N SER A 163 -11.15 7.69 16.13
CA SER A 163 -11.90 8.32 17.25
C SER A 163 -11.38 7.94 18.63
N SER A 164 -10.37 7.06 18.73
CA SER A 164 -9.75 6.66 19.99
C SER A 164 -8.92 7.80 20.61
N GLU A 165 -8.54 7.66 21.87
CA GLU A 165 -7.63 8.58 22.54
C GLU A 165 -6.32 8.75 21.75
N THR A 166 -5.72 7.64 21.30
CA THR A 166 -4.52 7.67 20.45
C THR A 166 -4.80 8.31 19.09
N GLY A 167 -5.98 8.07 18.50
CA GLY A 167 -6.40 8.72 17.26
C GLY A 167 -6.51 10.24 17.42
N LEU A 168 -7.10 10.73 18.51
CA LEU A 168 -7.16 12.15 18.84
C LEU A 168 -5.76 12.74 19.10
N GLN A 169 -4.91 12.02 19.84
CA GLN A 169 -3.51 12.44 20.05
C GLN A 169 -2.78 12.59 18.71
N MET A 170 -2.95 11.66 17.78
CA MET A 170 -2.35 11.75 16.45
C MET A 170 -2.87 12.96 15.66
N GLN A 171 -4.15 13.28 15.76
CA GLN A 171 -4.68 14.51 15.15
C GLN A 171 -3.97 15.76 15.70
N HIS A 172 -3.73 15.82 17.01
CA HIS A 172 -2.95 16.91 17.61
C HIS A 172 -1.51 16.97 17.10
N ILE A 173 -0.85 15.82 16.92
CA ILE A 173 0.51 15.72 16.36
C ILE A 173 0.54 16.29 14.95
N TRP A 174 -0.40 15.85 14.07
CA TRP A 174 -0.45 16.33 12.67
C TRP A 174 -0.87 17.78 12.55
N CYS A 175 -1.57 18.34 13.55
CA CYS A 175 -1.94 19.75 13.60
C CYS A 175 -0.90 20.64 14.30
N ALA A 176 0.17 20.07 14.87
CA ALA A 176 1.20 20.84 15.55
C ALA A 176 2.04 21.67 14.56
N LYS A 177 2.46 22.87 14.97
CA LYS A 177 3.40 23.68 14.19
C LYS A 177 4.75 22.99 13.96
N ASN A 178 5.22 22.24 14.95
CA ASN A 178 6.37 21.37 14.89
C ASN A 178 5.89 19.92 15.04
N GLN A 179 5.53 19.28 13.90
CA GLN A 179 5.00 17.92 13.87
C GLN A 179 6.03 16.88 14.35
N GLN A 180 7.30 17.04 13.98
CA GLN A 180 8.36 16.14 14.44
C GLN A 180 8.49 16.20 15.96
N GLY A 181 8.62 17.39 16.54
CA GLY A 181 8.72 17.53 18.00
C GLY A 181 7.48 17.03 18.76
N ALA A 182 6.28 17.18 18.18
CA ALA A 182 5.05 16.61 18.75
C ALA A 182 5.06 15.09 18.67
N MET A 183 5.55 14.50 17.56
CA MET A 183 5.71 13.06 17.40
C MET A 183 6.75 12.51 18.37
N ASP A 184 7.91 13.17 18.51
CA ASP A 184 8.97 12.79 19.45
C ASP A 184 8.43 12.74 20.88
N ASN A 185 7.70 13.78 21.30
CA ASN A 185 7.05 13.82 22.61
C ASN A 185 6.07 12.64 22.81
N ALA A 186 5.21 12.39 21.83
CA ALA A 186 4.25 11.29 21.92
C ALA A 186 4.93 9.91 22.01
N LYS A 187 6.03 9.70 21.26
CA LYS A 187 6.81 8.46 21.31
C LYS A 187 7.56 8.27 22.63
N ASP A 188 7.94 9.38 23.28
CA ASP A 188 8.58 9.41 24.61
C ASP A 188 7.56 9.41 25.77
N ASP A 189 6.29 9.19 25.48
CA ASP A 189 5.19 9.23 26.48
C ASP A 189 5.03 10.59 27.19
N LYS A 190 5.46 11.66 26.52
CA LYS A 190 5.32 13.03 26.96
C LYS A 190 4.02 13.64 26.44
N ASN A 191 3.59 14.71 27.09
CA ASN A 191 2.37 15.40 26.69
C ASN A 191 2.52 16.05 25.30
N VAL A 192 1.47 15.92 24.50
CA VAL A 192 1.31 16.59 23.20
C VAL A 192 0.32 17.73 23.37
N ALA A 193 0.72 18.95 23.00
CA ALA A 193 -0.15 20.10 23.07
C ALA A 193 -1.37 19.91 22.15
N LYS A 194 -2.55 20.26 22.64
CA LYS A 194 -3.78 20.20 21.85
C LYS A 194 -3.70 21.18 20.67
N ALA A 195 -3.91 20.68 19.48
CA ALA A 195 -3.99 21.47 18.24
C ALA A 195 -5.12 20.89 17.36
N MET A 196 -5.83 21.76 16.67
CA MET A 196 -6.97 21.39 15.81
C MET A 196 -6.79 21.99 14.44
N CYS A 197 -6.93 21.17 13.40
CA CYS A 197 -6.90 21.57 11.99
C CYS A 197 -7.56 20.51 11.13
N GLN A 198 -7.71 20.77 9.85
CA GLN A 198 -7.94 19.70 8.87
C GLN A 198 -6.65 18.87 8.79
N ASN A 199 -6.73 17.57 9.08
CA ASN A 199 -5.56 16.69 9.18
C ASN A 199 -5.77 15.36 8.44
N PRO A 200 -4.69 14.66 8.07
CA PRO A 200 -4.76 13.46 7.24
C PRO A 200 -4.91 12.15 8.04
N VAL A 201 -5.15 12.17 9.36
CA VAL A 201 -5.13 10.95 10.19
C VAL A 201 -6.15 9.92 9.72
N ALA A 202 -7.37 10.36 9.37
CA ALA A 202 -8.41 9.46 8.87
C ALA A 202 -8.02 8.86 7.50
N SER A 203 -7.56 9.69 6.56
CA SER A 203 -7.15 9.21 5.24
C SER A 203 -5.92 8.29 5.29
N HIS A 204 -4.96 8.55 6.17
CA HIS A 204 -3.83 7.65 6.41
C HIS A 204 -4.29 6.30 6.98
N TYR A 205 -5.25 6.31 7.90
CA TYR A 205 -5.80 5.10 8.48
C TYR A 205 -6.52 4.25 7.43
N GLU A 206 -7.38 4.87 6.62
CA GLU A 206 -8.07 4.22 5.49
C GLU A 206 -7.08 3.66 4.47
N LEU A 207 -6.03 4.44 4.14
CA LEU A 207 -4.97 4.00 3.25
C LEU A 207 -4.23 2.78 3.79
N GLY A 208 -3.94 2.75 5.09
CA GLY A 208 -3.33 1.59 5.74
C GLY A 208 -4.23 0.36 5.68
N GLN A 209 -5.54 0.52 5.89
CA GLN A 209 -6.51 -0.57 5.72
C GLN A 209 -6.54 -1.07 4.26
N PHE A 210 -6.54 -0.16 3.31
CA PHE A 210 -6.48 -0.48 1.88
C PHE A 210 -5.21 -1.26 1.51
N PHE A 211 -4.06 -0.91 2.09
CA PHE A 211 -2.79 -1.64 1.89
C PHE A 211 -2.72 -2.97 2.63
N GLY A 212 -3.68 -3.26 3.51
CA GLY A 212 -3.70 -4.48 4.31
C GLY A 212 -2.84 -4.41 5.57
N VAL A 213 -2.60 -3.20 6.11
CA VAL A 213 -1.92 -3.02 7.40
C VAL A 213 -2.80 -3.57 8.52
N THR A 214 -2.30 -4.59 9.22
CA THR A 214 -3.00 -5.26 10.33
C THR A 214 -2.42 -4.91 11.71
N GLY A 215 -1.30 -4.19 11.73
CA GLY A 215 -0.60 -3.80 12.95
C GLY A 215 0.50 -2.78 12.70
N THR A 216 1.08 -2.25 13.77
CA THR A 216 2.14 -1.24 13.70
C THR A 216 3.39 -1.68 14.47
N PRO A 217 4.58 -1.21 14.05
CA PRO A 217 4.81 -0.50 12.81
C PRO A 217 4.58 -1.39 11.60
N ALA A 218 4.17 -0.81 10.48
CA ALA A 218 4.18 -1.48 9.18
C ALA A 218 5.00 -0.63 8.23
N VAL A 219 6.02 -1.24 7.63
CA VAL A 219 7.01 -0.55 6.80
C VAL A 219 6.73 -0.83 5.34
N ILE A 220 6.60 0.23 4.55
CA ILE A 220 6.55 0.12 3.09
C ILE A 220 7.94 0.45 2.54
N MET A 221 8.49 -0.49 1.81
CA MET A 221 9.77 -0.36 1.11
C MET A 221 9.64 0.49 -0.16
N PRO A 222 10.75 1.01 -0.74
CA PRO A 222 10.68 1.85 -1.95
C PRO A 222 10.01 1.17 -3.14
N ASN A 223 10.08 -0.14 -3.24
CA ASN A 223 9.44 -0.95 -4.28
C ASN A 223 7.95 -1.25 -4.00
N GLY A 224 7.37 -0.69 -2.93
CA GLY A 224 5.97 -0.91 -2.55
C GLY A 224 5.72 -2.14 -1.68
N GLN A 225 6.74 -2.93 -1.37
CA GLN A 225 6.59 -4.10 -0.50
C GLN A 225 6.19 -3.68 0.91
N LEU A 226 5.10 -4.24 1.43
CA LEU A 226 4.67 -4.09 2.82
C LEU A 226 5.38 -5.13 3.71
N VAL A 227 6.15 -4.67 4.67
CA VAL A 227 6.83 -5.49 5.67
C VAL A 227 6.23 -5.20 7.06
N PRO A 228 5.48 -6.14 7.64
CA PRO A 228 4.86 -5.95 8.95
C PRO A 228 5.89 -6.01 10.09
N GLY A 229 5.68 -5.15 11.09
CA GLY A 229 6.45 -5.12 12.32
C GLY A 229 7.77 -4.34 12.26
N TYR A 230 8.40 -4.23 13.43
CA TYR A 230 9.68 -3.56 13.60
C TYR A 230 10.82 -4.29 12.90
N MET A 231 11.72 -3.54 12.32
CA MET A 231 12.94 -4.04 11.68
C MET A 231 14.14 -3.21 12.16
N PRO A 232 15.18 -3.81 12.77
CA PRO A 232 16.40 -3.09 13.13
C PRO A 232 17.10 -2.48 11.90
N VAL A 233 17.87 -1.41 12.10
CA VAL A 233 18.55 -0.68 11.00
C VAL A 233 19.36 -1.59 10.09
N ALA A 234 20.13 -2.54 10.65
CA ALA A 234 20.94 -3.48 9.87
C ALA A 234 20.08 -4.36 8.95
N ALA A 235 18.99 -4.95 9.49
CA ALA A 235 18.07 -5.77 8.71
C ALA A 235 17.32 -4.95 7.66
N MET A 236 16.94 -3.70 7.99
CA MET A 236 16.32 -2.76 7.04
C MET A 236 17.27 -2.48 5.86
N LEU A 237 18.57 -2.23 6.13
CA LEU A 237 19.55 -2.00 5.08
C LEU A 237 19.78 -3.23 4.19
N GLU A 238 19.78 -4.42 4.75
CA GLU A 238 19.86 -5.66 3.98
C GLU A 238 18.64 -5.81 3.05
N GLN A 239 17.45 -5.60 3.59
CA GLN A 239 16.20 -5.67 2.80
C GLN A 239 16.18 -4.61 1.69
N LEU A 240 16.63 -3.37 1.97
CA LEU A 240 16.69 -2.27 1.00
C LEU A 240 17.72 -2.49 -0.12
N LYS A 241 18.76 -3.29 0.13
CA LYS A 241 19.76 -3.64 -0.89
C LYS A 241 19.35 -4.84 -1.75
N ALA A 242 18.44 -5.67 -1.23
CA ALA A 242 17.96 -6.86 -1.91
C ALA A 242 16.80 -6.60 -2.88
N GLY A 243 16.08 -5.49 -2.75
CA GLY A 243 14.95 -5.05 -3.59
C GLY A 243 15.29 -3.83 -4.42
#